data_3eb5ca1852eb267817388c95206fff77
#
_entry.id   3eb5ca1852eb267817388c95206fff77
#
_cell.length_a   1.000
_cell.length_b   1.000
_cell.length_c   1.000
_cell.angle_alpha   90.00
_cell.angle_beta   90.00
_cell.angle_gamma   90.00
#
_symmetry.space_group_name_H-M   'P 1'
#
loop_
_entity.id
_entity.type
_entity.pdbx_description
1 polymer ?
#
loop_
_entity_poly.entity_id
_entity_poly.type
_entity_poly.pdbx_seq_one_letter_code
_entity_poly.pdbx_strand_id
1 'polypeptide(L)'
;HERSGGAPTSVEVREHAPSIRLAIIAIALSHATMVSVMAMTPVHLTAHGASLVIVGFTISLHIAGMYALAPVFGILADRLGRRPTILIGQGMLVASLLMTGLGAESEAWVVAGLIFLGLGWSAATVAGSALLTEAATPDRRPIVQGRSDLVMSASGAVGGALSGVVLAIAGYSGLSFAT
;
A
#
# COMPACT_ATOMS: atom_id res chain seq x y z
N HIS A 1 9.95 8.81 -60.10
CA HIS A 1 8.93 8.17 -59.24
C HIS A 1 9.47 8.15 -57.80
N GLU A 2 9.31 9.24 -57.08
CA GLU A 2 9.55 9.35 -55.64
C GLU A 2 8.43 8.62 -54.91
N ARG A 3 8.79 7.52 -54.25
CA ARG A 3 7.89 6.92 -53.23
C ARG A 3 8.00 7.78 -51.96
N SER A 4 7.04 8.62 -51.78
CA SER A 4 6.78 9.24 -50.49
C SER A 4 6.53 8.16 -49.48
N GLY A 5 7.53 7.85 -48.63
CA GLY A 5 7.42 7.04 -47.47
C GLY A 5 6.66 7.84 -46.42
N GLY A 6 5.36 7.54 -46.24
CA GLY A 6 4.60 8.07 -45.15
C GLY A 6 5.26 7.63 -43.83
N ALA A 7 5.72 8.58 -43.05
CA ALA A 7 6.17 8.35 -41.70
C ALA A 7 5.04 7.68 -40.90
N PRO A 8 5.33 6.66 -40.04
CA PRO A 8 4.28 6.09 -39.20
C PRO A 8 3.69 7.20 -38.33
N THR A 9 2.39 7.39 -38.43
CA THR A 9 1.64 8.27 -37.55
C THR A 9 1.89 7.82 -36.11
N SER A 10 2.66 8.63 -35.37
CA SER A 10 2.84 8.44 -33.94
C SER A 10 1.47 8.43 -33.31
N VAL A 11 1.07 7.26 -32.77
CA VAL A 11 -0.14 7.16 -31.93
C VAL A 11 0.11 8.09 -30.76
N GLU A 12 -0.62 9.19 -30.71
CA GLU A 12 -0.55 10.16 -29.62
C GLU A 12 -1.08 9.49 -28.36
N VAL A 13 -0.17 8.96 -27.54
CA VAL A 13 -0.52 8.34 -26.25
C VAL A 13 -0.99 9.48 -25.33
N ARG A 14 -2.31 9.59 -25.17
CA ARG A 14 -2.91 10.62 -24.31
C ARG A 14 -2.83 10.16 -22.85
N GLU A 15 -2.32 11.05 -21.99
CA GLU A 15 -2.27 10.84 -20.55
C GLU A 15 -3.69 10.64 -19.98
N HIS A 16 -3.87 9.58 -19.17
CA HIS A 16 -5.15 9.29 -18.54
C HIS A 16 -5.18 9.76 -17.08
N ALA A 17 -5.38 11.06 -16.88
CA ALA A 17 -5.35 11.72 -15.57
C ALA A 17 -6.22 11.05 -14.47
N PRO A 18 -7.44 10.55 -14.73
CA PRO A 18 -8.22 9.86 -13.70
C PRO A 18 -7.54 8.59 -13.16
N SER A 19 -6.89 7.80 -14.01
CA SER A 19 -6.14 6.60 -13.57
C SER A 19 -4.91 6.96 -12.76
N ILE A 20 -4.19 8.02 -13.13
CA ILE A 20 -3.04 8.53 -12.38
C ILE A 20 -3.48 8.96 -10.97
N ARG A 21 -4.55 9.74 -10.86
CA ARG A 21 -5.09 10.18 -9.56
C ARG A 21 -5.51 8.99 -8.70
N LEU A 22 -6.25 8.04 -9.28
CA LEU A 22 -6.68 6.83 -8.58
C LEU A 22 -5.49 6.07 -8.00
N ALA A 23 -4.45 5.84 -8.81
CA ALA A 23 -3.27 5.11 -8.39
C ALA A 23 -2.51 5.84 -7.27
N ILE A 24 -2.28 7.15 -7.40
CA ILE A 24 -1.60 7.95 -6.36
C ILE A 24 -2.38 7.91 -5.04
N ILE A 25 -3.70 8.10 -5.09
CA ILE A 25 -4.55 8.06 -3.88
C ILE A 25 -4.50 6.68 -3.24
N ALA A 26 -4.67 5.61 -4.03
CA ALA A 26 -4.65 4.25 -3.52
C ALA A 26 -3.31 3.90 -2.86
N ILE A 27 -2.18 4.24 -3.50
CA ILE A 27 -0.83 4.03 -2.94
C ILE A 27 -0.65 4.84 -1.64
N ALA A 28 -1.04 6.12 -1.64
CA ALA A 28 -0.88 7.00 -0.50
C ALA A 28 -1.70 6.54 0.71
N LEU A 29 -2.97 6.18 0.52
CA LEU A 29 -3.83 5.64 1.57
C LEU A 29 -3.29 4.32 2.10
N SER A 30 -2.89 3.39 1.22
CA SER A 30 -2.29 2.12 1.63
C SER A 30 -1.03 2.32 2.48
N HIS A 31 -0.19 3.29 2.12
CA HIS A 31 1.04 3.56 2.83
C HIS A 31 0.79 4.27 4.17
N ALA A 32 -0.12 5.25 4.21
CA ALA A 32 -0.50 5.91 5.46
C ALA A 32 -1.05 4.89 6.48
N THR A 33 -2.00 4.05 6.06
CA THR A 33 -2.57 2.98 6.89
C THR A 33 -1.48 2.03 7.38
N MET A 34 -0.63 1.54 6.47
CA MET A 34 0.44 0.62 6.80
C MET A 34 1.40 1.21 7.82
N VAL A 35 1.89 2.44 7.62
CA VAL A 35 2.83 3.09 8.53
C VAL A 35 2.19 3.36 9.89
N SER A 36 0.94 3.84 9.92
CA SER A 36 0.25 4.15 11.18
C SER A 36 0.10 2.93 12.08
N VAL A 37 -0.38 1.81 11.55
CA VAL A 37 -0.60 0.59 12.33
C VAL A 37 0.74 -0.08 12.69
N MET A 38 1.63 -0.25 11.70
CA MET A 38 2.91 -0.94 11.89
C MET A 38 3.81 -0.22 12.90
N ALA A 39 3.84 1.13 12.91
CA ALA A 39 4.68 1.89 13.83
C ALA A 39 4.29 1.68 15.30
N MET A 40 3.02 1.50 15.59
CA MET A 40 2.50 1.35 16.96
C MET A 40 2.31 -0.10 17.40
N THR A 41 2.37 -1.07 16.50
CA THR A 41 2.22 -2.49 16.85
C THR A 41 3.27 -3.00 17.85
N PRO A 42 4.57 -2.70 17.71
CA PRO A 42 5.56 -3.10 18.72
C PRO A 42 5.24 -2.55 20.12
N VAL A 43 4.81 -1.29 20.18
CA VAL A 43 4.41 -0.65 21.45
C VAL A 43 3.23 -1.37 22.08
N HIS A 44 2.20 -1.66 21.27
CA HIS A 44 1.02 -2.38 21.71
C HIS A 44 1.35 -3.80 22.20
N LEU A 45 2.10 -4.59 21.42
CA LEU A 45 2.45 -5.96 21.77
C LEU A 45 3.31 -6.03 23.05
N THR A 46 4.30 -5.14 23.20
CA THR A 46 5.13 -5.11 24.41
C THR A 46 4.34 -4.68 25.64
N ALA A 47 3.41 -3.74 25.51
CA ALA A 47 2.54 -3.32 26.60
C ALA A 47 1.60 -4.47 27.08
N HIS A 48 1.28 -5.43 26.22
CA HIS A 48 0.48 -6.63 26.54
C HIS A 48 1.35 -7.84 26.91
N GLY A 49 2.65 -7.64 27.17
CA GLY A 49 3.54 -8.68 27.67
C GLY A 49 4.15 -9.60 26.61
N ALA A 50 3.98 -9.30 25.32
CA ALA A 50 4.63 -10.06 24.26
C ALA A 50 6.14 -9.93 24.35
N SER A 51 6.86 -11.04 24.13
CA SER A 51 8.32 -11.04 24.13
C SER A 51 8.87 -10.32 22.90
N LEU A 52 10.09 -9.79 22.99
CA LEU A 52 10.77 -9.16 21.84
C LEU A 52 10.94 -10.13 20.65
N VAL A 53 10.99 -11.45 20.91
CA VAL A 53 11.03 -12.47 19.86
C VAL A 53 9.73 -12.47 19.05
N ILE A 54 8.59 -12.40 19.72
CA ILE A 54 7.26 -12.34 19.08
C ILE A 54 7.10 -11.05 18.29
N VAL A 55 7.51 -9.92 18.87
CA VAL A 55 7.50 -8.62 18.17
C VAL A 55 8.36 -8.68 16.90
N GLY A 56 9.59 -9.18 17.01
CA GLY A 56 10.50 -9.32 15.87
C GLY A 56 9.95 -10.27 14.80
N PHE A 57 9.35 -11.39 15.21
CA PHE A 57 8.71 -12.34 14.30
C PHE A 57 7.50 -11.70 13.56
N THR A 58 6.67 -10.97 14.28
CA THR A 58 5.52 -10.25 13.71
C THR A 58 5.94 -9.25 12.65
N ILE A 59 6.97 -8.43 12.95
CA ILE A 59 7.52 -7.46 11.99
C ILE A 59 8.11 -8.18 10.77
N SER A 60 8.82 -9.30 11.00
CA SER A 60 9.41 -10.08 9.90
C SER A 60 8.36 -10.66 8.97
N LEU A 61 7.25 -11.18 9.51
CA LEU A 61 6.13 -11.68 8.71
C LEU A 61 5.42 -10.56 7.94
N HIS A 62 5.27 -9.38 8.55
CA HIS A 62 4.74 -8.20 7.88
C HIS A 62 5.60 -7.81 6.68
N ILE A 63 6.92 -7.67 6.88
CA ILE A 63 7.87 -7.34 5.81
C ILE A 63 7.88 -8.42 4.72
N ALA A 64 7.81 -9.70 5.10
CA ALA A 64 7.66 -10.79 4.13
C ALA A 64 6.37 -10.63 3.31
N GLY A 65 5.26 -10.27 3.94
CA GLY A 65 4.00 -9.95 3.24
C GLY A 65 4.13 -8.82 2.24
N MET A 66 4.93 -7.78 2.56
CA MET A 66 5.18 -6.66 1.65
C MET A 66 5.93 -7.06 0.38
N TYR A 67 6.92 -7.94 0.48
CA TYR A 67 7.88 -8.17 -0.61
C TYR A 67 7.85 -9.57 -1.20
N ALA A 68 7.65 -10.62 -0.41
CA ALA A 68 7.77 -12.01 -0.88
C ALA A 68 6.71 -12.36 -1.95
N LEU A 69 5.50 -11.80 -1.84
CA LEU A 69 4.42 -12.04 -2.79
C LEU A 69 4.25 -10.91 -3.84
N ALA A 70 5.13 -9.91 -3.87
CA ALA A 70 5.09 -8.85 -4.88
C ALA A 70 5.05 -9.37 -6.33
N PRO A 71 5.83 -10.41 -6.73
CA PRO A 71 5.72 -10.99 -8.07
C PRO A 71 4.34 -11.61 -8.36
N VAL A 72 3.70 -12.21 -7.35
CA VAL A 72 2.34 -12.77 -7.47
C VAL A 72 1.33 -11.67 -7.73
N PHE A 73 1.42 -10.55 -7.03
CA PHE A 73 0.55 -9.40 -7.26
C PHE A 73 0.83 -8.73 -8.62
N GLY A 74 2.07 -8.76 -9.10
CA GLY A 74 2.40 -8.35 -10.48
C GLY A 74 1.66 -9.21 -11.51
N ILE A 75 1.75 -10.53 -11.40
CA ILE A 75 1.04 -11.48 -12.27
C ILE A 75 -0.50 -11.29 -12.14
N LEU A 76 -0.99 -11.09 -10.93
CA LEU A 76 -2.41 -10.85 -10.69
C LEU A 76 -2.88 -9.57 -11.38
N ALA A 77 -2.10 -8.49 -11.27
CA ALA A 77 -2.36 -7.23 -11.93
C ALA A 77 -2.33 -7.35 -13.46
N ASP A 78 -1.47 -8.21 -14.02
CA ASP A 78 -1.43 -8.49 -15.45
C ASP A 78 -2.65 -9.29 -15.93
N ARG A 79 -3.14 -10.23 -15.13
CA ARG A 79 -4.25 -11.14 -15.51
C ARG A 79 -5.64 -10.58 -15.24
N LEU A 80 -5.86 -10.01 -14.05
CA LEU A 80 -7.15 -9.45 -13.62
C LEU A 80 -7.29 -7.96 -13.98
N GLY A 81 -6.15 -7.29 -14.22
CA GLY A 81 -6.09 -5.86 -14.42
C GLY A 81 -5.63 -5.09 -13.18
N ARG A 82 -5.14 -3.87 -13.40
CA ARG A 82 -4.52 -3.02 -12.35
C ARG A 82 -5.53 -2.61 -11.28
N ARG A 83 -6.71 -2.13 -11.70
CA ARG A 83 -7.76 -1.64 -10.78
C ARG A 83 -8.33 -2.73 -9.87
N PRO A 84 -8.74 -3.92 -10.36
CA PRO A 84 -9.17 -5.02 -9.50
C PRO A 84 -8.11 -5.43 -8.47
N THR A 85 -6.83 -5.47 -8.86
CA THR A 85 -5.74 -5.83 -7.94
C THR A 85 -5.54 -4.75 -6.87
N ILE A 86 -5.67 -3.46 -7.20
CA ILE A 86 -5.68 -2.37 -6.22
C ILE A 86 -6.83 -2.58 -5.22
N LEU A 87 -8.04 -2.89 -5.70
CA LEU A 87 -9.21 -3.11 -4.84
C LEU A 87 -9.02 -4.33 -3.91
N ILE A 88 -8.40 -5.40 -4.40
CA ILE A 88 -8.02 -6.56 -3.57
C ILE A 88 -7.06 -6.09 -2.46
N GLY A 89 -6.05 -5.30 -2.80
CA GLY A 89 -5.12 -4.73 -1.83
C GLY A 89 -5.83 -3.89 -0.76
N GLN A 90 -6.75 -2.98 -1.18
CA GLN A 90 -7.54 -2.19 -0.24
C GLN A 90 -8.43 -3.07 0.65
N GLY A 91 -9.05 -4.12 0.09
CA GLY A 91 -9.84 -5.09 0.85
C GLY A 91 -9.01 -5.83 1.90
N MET A 92 -7.76 -6.20 1.56
CA MET A 92 -6.82 -6.81 2.52
C MET A 92 -6.42 -5.83 3.64
N LEU A 93 -6.24 -4.54 3.33
CA LEU A 93 -5.99 -3.51 4.34
C LEU A 93 -7.18 -3.36 5.29
N VAL A 94 -8.40 -3.28 4.76
CA VAL A 94 -9.61 -3.25 5.59
C VAL A 94 -9.71 -4.48 6.48
N ALA A 95 -9.46 -5.68 5.95
CA ALA A 95 -9.43 -6.91 6.74
C ALA A 95 -8.37 -6.84 7.85
N SER A 96 -7.17 -6.32 7.55
CA SER A 96 -6.12 -6.07 8.54
C SER A 96 -6.59 -5.17 9.66
N LEU A 97 -7.23 -4.03 9.34
CA LEU A 97 -7.75 -3.08 10.33
C LEU A 97 -8.83 -3.69 11.22
N LEU A 98 -9.71 -4.51 10.64
CA LEU A 98 -10.70 -5.26 11.41
C LEU A 98 -10.05 -6.28 12.35
N MET A 99 -9.05 -7.02 11.87
CA MET A 99 -8.32 -8.00 12.69
C MET A 99 -7.57 -7.33 13.83
N THR A 100 -6.84 -6.24 13.57
CA THR A 100 -6.07 -5.51 14.58
C THR A 100 -6.96 -4.69 15.52
N GLY A 101 -8.08 -4.17 15.02
CA GLY A 101 -9.01 -3.36 15.81
C GLY A 101 -9.91 -4.21 16.72
N LEU A 102 -10.54 -5.26 16.19
CA LEU A 102 -11.42 -6.16 16.94
C LEU A 102 -10.66 -7.20 17.77
N GLY A 103 -9.48 -7.60 17.29
CA GLY A 103 -8.65 -8.62 17.93
C GLY A 103 -7.45 -8.06 18.70
N ALA A 104 -7.45 -6.80 19.12
CA ALA A 104 -6.32 -6.11 19.75
C ALA A 104 -5.77 -6.83 20.99
N GLU A 105 -6.62 -7.50 21.76
CA GLU A 105 -6.24 -8.28 22.95
C GLU A 105 -5.64 -9.65 22.63
N SER A 106 -5.68 -10.07 21.37
CA SER A 106 -5.17 -11.36 20.90
C SER A 106 -3.94 -11.18 20.04
N GLU A 107 -2.79 -11.64 20.53
CA GLU A 107 -1.53 -11.63 19.80
C GLU A 107 -1.65 -12.28 18.42
N ALA A 108 -2.36 -13.42 18.32
CA ALA A 108 -2.56 -14.13 17.06
C ALA A 108 -3.34 -13.28 16.03
N TRP A 109 -4.37 -12.54 16.46
CA TRP A 109 -5.12 -11.65 15.60
C TRP A 109 -4.30 -10.46 15.14
N VAL A 110 -3.47 -9.89 16.02
CA VAL A 110 -2.55 -8.79 15.66
C VAL A 110 -1.52 -9.27 14.65
N VAL A 111 -0.89 -10.44 14.86
CA VAL A 111 0.07 -11.04 13.92
C VAL A 111 -0.58 -11.28 12.55
N ALA A 112 -1.74 -11.92 12.52
CA ALA A 112 -2.47 -12.16 11.27
C ALA A 112 -2.85 -10.85 10.57
N GLY A 113 -3.31 -9.85 11.33
CA GLY A 113 -3.61 -8.52 10.83
C GLY A 113 -2.40 -7.86 10.16
N LEU A 114 -1.21 -7.96 10.75
CA LEU A 114 0.01 -7.39 10.16
C LEU A 114 0.45 -8.11 8.88
N ILE A 115 0.24 -9.41 8.79
CA ILE A 115 0.47 -10.14 7.53
C ILE A 115 -0.44 -9.58 6.44
N PHE A 116 -1.76 -9.44 6.71
CA PHE A 116 -2.71 -8.85 5.78
C PHE A 116 -2.38 -7.40 5.44
N LEU A 117 -1.87 -6.64 6.41
CA LEU A 117 -1.40 -5.25 6.21
C LEU A 117 -0.28 -5.19 5.16
N GLY A 118 0.73 -6.06 5.30
CA GLY A 118 1.84 -6.16 4.35
C GLY A 118 1.41 -6.60 2.96
N LEU A 119 0.56 -7.64 2.89
CA LEU A 119 0.01 -8.15 1.62
C LEU A 119 -0.85 -7.11 0.91
N GLY A 120 -1.73 -6.42 1.64
CA GLY A 120 -2.61 -5.39 1.09
C GLY A 120 -1.82 -4.19 0.54
N TRP A 121 -0.82 -3.75 1.29
CA TRP A 121 0.10 -2.70 0.83
C TRP A 121 0.85 -3.12 -0.44
N SER A 122 1.37 -4.35 -0.48
CA SER A 122 2.08 -4.90 -1.64
C SER A 122 1.20 -4.93 -2.89
N ALA A 123 -0.01 -5.49 -2.78
CA ALA A 123 -0.95 -5.56 -3.89
C ALA A 123 -1.32 -4.18 -4.44
N ALA A 124 -1.65 -3.23 -3.55
CA ALA A 124 -2.03 -1.87 -3.93
C ALA A 124 -0.86 -1.10 -4.57
N THR A 125 0.35 -1.24 -4.02
CA THR A 125 1.54 -0.52 -4.50
C THR A 125 2.03 -1.06 -5.83
N VAL A 126 2.12 -2.39 -5.98
CA VAL A 126 2.56 -3.04 -7.23
C VAL A 126 1.59 -2.71 -8.37
N ALA A 127 0.30 -2.93 -8.16
CA ALA A 127 -0.70 -2.65 -9.18
C ALA A 127 -0.88 -1.15 -9.45
N GLY A 128 -0.76 -0.31 -8.41
CA GLY A 128 -0.82 1.15 -8.52
C GLY A 128 0.34 1.72 -9.33
N SER A 129 1.58 1.29 -9.08
CA SER A 129 2.77 1.71 -9.84
C SER A 129 2.70 1.26 -11.30
N ALA A 130 2.18 0.06 -11.56
CA ALA A 130 1.93 -0.40 -12.91
C ALA A 130 0.87 0.47 -13.62
N LEU A 131 -0.23 0.82 -12.92
CA LEU A 131 -1.27 1.70 -13.46
C LEU A 131 -0.73 3.09 -13.78
N LEU A 132 0.14 3.65 -12.94
CA LEU A 132 0.81 4.93 -13.19
C LEU A 132 1.64 4.89 -14.47
N THR A 133 2.42 3.82 -14.65
CA THR A 133 3.28 3.64 -15.83
C THR A 133 2.48 3.50 -17.11
N GLU A 134 1.33 2.82 -17.06
CA GLU A 134 0.43 2.65 -18.22
C GLU A 134 -0.34 3.94 -18.57
N ALA A 135 -0.75 4.70 -17.55
CA ALA A 135 -1.57 5.89 -17.72
C ALA A 135 -0.76 7.14 -18.10
N ALA A 136 0.55 7.15 -17.88
CA ALA A 136 1.43 8.28 -18.20
C ALA A 136 2.12 8.09 -19.56
N THR A 137 2.33 9.20 -20.27
CA THR A 137 3.18 9.20 -21.47
C THR A 137 4.63 8.86 -21.13
N PRO A 138 5.40 8.23 -22.04
CA PRO A 138 6.76 7.75 -21.74
C PRO A 138 7.69 8.82 -21.16
N ASP A 139 7.61 10.05 -21.65
CA ASP A 139 8.38 11.21 -21.20
C ASP A 139 7.99 11.68 -19.79
N ARG A 140 6.75 11.44 -19.38
CA ARG A 140 6.23 11.87 -18.07
C ARG A 140 6.25 10.79 -16.99
N ARG A 141 6.51 9.52 -17.31
CA ARG A 141 6.56 8.41 -16.34
C ARG A 141 7.43 8.71 -15.12
N PRO A 142 8.69 9.22 -15.28
CA PRO A 142 9.52 9.52 -14.11
C PRO A 142 8.92 10.61 -13.22
N ILE A 143 8.30 11.63 -13.82
CA ILE A 143 7.69 12.74 -13.09
C ILE A 143 6.46 12.27 -12.30
N VAL A 144 5.60 11.47 -12.94
CA VAL A 144 4.38 10.94 -12.31
C VAL A 144 4.74 9.96 -11.19
N GLN A 145 5.72 9.10 -11.41
CA GLN A 145 6.22 8.17 -10.39
C GLN A 145 6.82 8.94 -9.20
N GLY A 146 7.70 9.92 -9.45
CA GLY A 146 8.28 10.74 -8.39
C GLY A 146 7.24 11.52 -7.58
N ARG A 147 6.16 12.00 -8.22
CA ARG A 147 5.02 12.61 -7.50
C ARG A 147 4.29 11.60 -6.63
N SER A 148 4.08 10.39 -7.12
CA SER A 148 3.47 9.31 -6.35
C SER A 148 4.30 8.96 -5.12
N ASP A 149 5.61 8.82 -5.29
CA ASP A 149 6.55 8.50 -4.21
C ASP A 149 6.60 9.62 -3.16
N LEU A 150 6.55 10.88 -3.59
CA LEU A 150 6.48 12.03 -2.68
C LEU A 150 5.18 12.02 -1.86
N VAL A 151 4.03 11.82 -2.51
CA VAL A 151 2.73 11.79 -1.82
C VAL A 151 2.66 10.58 -0.89
N MET A 152 3.13 9.41 -1.33
CA MET A 152 3.23 8.20 -0.52
C MET A 152 4.07 8.46 0.74
N SER A 153 5.30 8.98 0.60
CA SER A 153 6.19 9.26 1.72
C SER A 153 5.62 10.31 2.68
N ALA A 154 5.02 11.38 2.15
CA ALA A 154 4.38 12.41 2.96
C ALA A 154 3.18 11.85 3.75
N SER A 155 2.33 11.03 3.11
CA SER A 155 1.19 10.40 3.79
C SER A 155 1.63 9.44 4.89
N GLY A 156 2.68 8.65 4.66
CA GLY A 156 3.28 7.78 5.66
C GLY A 156 3.87 8.57 6.84
N ALA A 157 4.59 9.66 6.56
CA ALA A 157 5.15 10.53 7.61
C ALA A 157 4.04 11.14 8.49
N VAL A 158 2.97 11.64 7.89
CA VAL A 158 1.80 12.18 8.61
C VAL A 158 1.11 11.08 9.42
N GLY A 159 0.83 9.92 8.80
CA GLY A 159 0.20 8.78 9.46
C GLY A 159 1.03 8.30 10.66
N GLY A 160 2.34 8.12 10.48
CA GLY A 160 3.26 7.72 11.54
C GLY A 160 3.35 8.74 12.67
N ALA A 161 3.42 10.04 12.36
CA ALA A 161 3.47 11.08 13.36
C ALA A 161 2.17 11.17 14.21
N LEU A 162 1.02 10.99 13.57
CA LEU A 162 -0.27 11.04 14.24
C LEU A 162 -0.61 9.75 14.99
N SER A 163 -0.05 8.60 14.59
CA SER A 163 -0.40 7.29 15.16
C SER A 163 -0.14 7.20 16.65
N GLY A 164 0.95 7.81 17.15
CA GLY A 164 1.26 7.83 18.58
C GLY A 164 0.23 8.62 19.39
N VAL A 165 -0.26 9.75 18.86
CA VAL A 165 -1.30 10.56 19.50
C VAL A 165 -2.61 9.80 19.53
N VAL A 166 -3.02 9.20 18.41
CA VAL A 166 -4.26 8.40 18.33
C VAL A 166 -4.18 7.19 19.25
N LEU A 167 -3.03 6.49 19.30
CA LEU A 167 -2.82 5.38 20.22
C LEU A 167 -3.01 5.82 21.69
N ALA A 168 -2.47 6.98 22.08
CA ALA A 168 -2.57 7.50 23.44
C ALA A 168 -4.01 7.87 23.84
N ILE A 169 -4.83 8.34 22.90
CA ILE A 169 -6.20 8.80 23.15
C ILE A 169 -7.22 7.66 23.02
N ALA A 170 -7.10 6.84 21.98
CA ALA A 170 -8.11 5.87 21.57
C ALA A 170 -7.66 4.41 21.69
N GLY A 171 -6.42 4.17 22.12
CA GLY A 171 -5.82 2.83 22.16
C GLY A 171 -5.53 2.26 20.77
N TYR A 172 -5.04 1.00 20.73
CA TYR A 172 -4.67 0.34 19.49
C TYR A 172 -5.88 0.02 18.60
N SER A 173 -6.99 -0.41 19.20
CA SER A 173 -8.24 -0.62 18.47
C SER A 173 -8.75 0.69 17.84
N GLY A 174 -8.73 1.79 18.58
CA GLY A 174 -9.10 3.10 18.07
C GLY A 174 -8.19 3.58 16.95
N LEU A 175 -6.88 3.33 17.03
CA LEU A 175 -5.94 3.61 15.95
C LEU A 175 -6.30 2.83 14.68
N SER A 176 -6.59 1.53 14.82
CA SER A 176 -6.94 0.67 13.68
C SER A 176 -8.23 1.13 12.99
N PHE A 177 -9.19 1.68 13.71
CA PHE A 177 -10.42 2.22 13.11
C PHE A 177 -10.32 3.67 12.62
N ALA A 178 -9.27 4.40 13.02
CA ALA A 178 -9.04 5.78 12.60
C ALA A 178 -8.22 5.90 11.29
N THR A 179 -7.58 4.82 10.83
CA THR A 179 -6.71 4.79 9.64
C THR A 179 -7.38 4.14 8.45
#